data_e52496e9175a60ff8160c90657f7d296
#
_entry.id   e52496e9175a60ff8160c90657f7d296
#
_cell.length_a   1.000
_cell.length_b   1.000
_cell.length_c   1.000
_cell.angle_alpha   90.00
_cell.angle_beta   90.00
_cell.angle_gamma   90.00
#
_symmetry.space_group_name_H-M   'P 1'
#
loop_
_entity.id
_entity.type
_entity.pdbx_description
1 polymer ?
#
loop_
_entity_poly.entity_id
_entity_poly.type
_entity_poly.pdbx_seq_one_letter_code
_entity_poly.pdbx_strand_id
1 'polypeptide(L)'
;MARRIATAEPVSGADLLEFIRPRHRMVLTTRRRDGSLQSSPVTGGVDGDGRLVIASYPQRAKSANIRRDPRASVVVLSDDFDGPYVQVDGDAEVLDLPEALEPLVDYFRSVAGEHSDWDDYRRAMVEQGKCLIRITPRRWGPVATGGFPPR
;
A
#
# COMPACT_ATOMS: atom_id res chain seq x y z
N MET A 1 14.91 -11.18 34.95
CA MET A 1 14.10 -11.55 33.78
C MET A 1 14.39 -10.58 32.63
N ALA A 2 14.76 -11.09 31.49
CA ALA A 2 15.05 -10.25 30.33
C ALA A 2 13.76 -9.59 29.83
N ARG A 3 13.81 -8.27 29.57
CA ARG A 3 12.68 -7.53 29.03
C ARG A 3 12.53 -7.88 27.54
N ARG A 4 11.33 -8.32 27.15
CA ARG A 4 11.00 -8.49 25.72
C ARG A 4 10.70 -7.12 25.11
N ILE A 5 11.46 -6.78 24.07
CA ILE A 5 11.22 -5.56 23.29
C ILE A 5 10.70 -5.89 21.88
N ALA A 6 11.00 -7.06 21.35
CA ALA A 6 10.40 -7.54 20.11
C ALA A 6 9.01 -8.12 20.38
N THR A 7 8.05 -7.76 19.56
CA THR A 7 6.67 -8.28 19.65
C THR A 7 6.20 -8.79 18.29
N ALA A 8 5.28 -9.76 18.30
CA ALA A 8 4.63 -10.25 17.10
C ALA A 8 3.25 -10.79 17.50
N GLU A 9 2.19 -10.12 17.03
CA GLU A 9 0.81 -10.46 17.36
C GLU A 9 0.01 -10.75 16.10
N PRO A 10 -0.51 -12.00 15.95
CA PRO A 10 -1.41 -12.31 14.85
C PRO A 10 -2.66 -11.44 14.90
N VAL A 11 -3.15 -11.03 13.72
CA VAL A 11 -4.33 -10.16 13.62
C VAL A 11 -5.33 -10.75 12.61
N SER A 12 -6.62 -10.52 12.86
CA SER A 12 -7.70 -10.83 11.92
C SER A 12 -7.67 -9.86 10.74
N GLY A 13 -8.47 -10.13 9.72
CA GLY A 13 -8.60 -9.23 8.57
C GLY A 13 -9.11 -7.85 8.96
N ALA A 14 -10.07 -7.78 9.89
CA ALA A 14 -10.61 -6.50 10.39
C ALA A 14 -9.55 -5.71 11.15
N ASP A 15 -8.80 -6.36 12.02
CA ASP A 15 -7.73 -5.73 12.80
C ASP A 15 -6.55 -5.33 11.91
N LEU A 16 -6.27 -6.09 10.85
CA LEU A 16 -5.28 -5.73 9.85
C LEU A 16 -5.62 -4.38 9.22
N LEU A 17 -6.85 -4.21 8.73
CA LEU A 17 -7.28 -2.97 8.08
C LEU A 17 -7.28 -1.79 9.05
N GLU A 18 -7.70 -2.00 10.29
CA GLU A 18 -7.61 -0.99 11.35
C GLU A 18 -6.17 -0.53 11.57
N PHE A 19 -5.23 -1.47 11.60
CA PHE A 19 -3.81 -1.16 11.74
C PHE A 19 -3.28 -0.36 10.56
N ILE A 20 -3.67 -0.71 9.33
CA ILE A 20 -3.16 -0.09 8.11
C ILE A 20 -3.73 1.31 7.88
N ARG A 21 -5.02 1.55 8.19
CA ARG A 21 -5.72 2.80 7.85
C ARG A 21 -4.95 4.08 8.17
N PRO A 22 -4.36 4.26 9.36
CA PRO A 22 -3.60 5.48 9.66
C PRO A 22 -2.16 5.45 9.14
N ARG A 23 -1.72 4.36 8.53
CA ARG A 23 -0.33 4.15 8.12
C ARG A 23 -0.21 4.17 6.61
N HIS A 24 0.50 5.15 6.08
CA HIS A 24 0.56 5.38 4.64
C HIS A 24 1.95 5.13 4.05
N ARG A 25 2.96 4.93 4.89
CA ARG A 25 4.32 4.62 4.45
C ARG A 25 4.47 3.14 4.22
N MET A 26 4.65 2.75 2.97
CA MET A 26 4.67 1.35 2.56
C MET A 26 5.86 1.08 1.66
N VAL A 27 6.28 -0.17 1.61
CA VAL A 27 7.22 -0.67 0.60
C VAL A 27 6.49 -1.74 -0.20
N LEU A 28 6.37 -1.50 -1.50
CA LEU A 28 5.73 -2.43 -2.44
C LEU A 28 6.79 -3.25 -3.14
N THR A 29 6.63 -4.56 -3.12
CA THR A 29 7.50 -5.52 -3.82
C THR A 29 6.69 -6.26 -4.88
N THR A 30 7.20 -6.24 -6.11
CA THR A 30 6.63 -6.91 -7.27
C THR A 30 7.69 -7.79 -7.92
N ARG A 31 7.29 -8.61 -8.91
CA ARG A 31 8.19 -9.55 -9.58
C ARG A 31 8.55 -9.09 -10.97
N ARG A 32 9.84 -9.02 -11.24
CA ARG A 32 10.36 -8.76 -12.58
C ARG A 32 10.10 -9.96 -13.49
N ARG A 33 10.30 -9.77 -14.79
CA ARG A 33 10.11 -10.80 -15.80
C ARG A 33 10.95 -12.07 -15.52
N ASP A 34 12.14 -11.92 -14.98
CA ASP A 34 13.03 -13.03 -14.64
C ASP A 34 12.72 -13.67 -13.27
N GLY A 35 11.67 -13.20 -12.59
CA GLY A 35 11.25 -13.69 -11.27
C GLY A 35 11.94 -13.01 -10.11
N SER A 36 12.95 -12.15 -10.36
CA SER A 36 13.59 -11.39 -9.29
C SER A 36 12.64 -10.32 -8.73
N LEU A 37 12.93 -9.84 -7.52
CA LEU A 37 12.07 -8.90 -6.81
C LEU A 37 12.47 -7.45 -7.08
N GLN A 38 11.47 -6.59 -7.24
CA GLN A 38 11.66 -5.14 -7.35
C GLN A 38 10.85 -4.48 -6.24
N SER A 39 11.49 -3.65 -5.43
CA SER A 39 10.87 -2.97 -4.30
C SER A 39 11.02 -1.47 -4.41
N SER A 40 9.99 -0.74 -3.99
CA SER A 40 10.03 0.72 -3.93
C SER A 40 9.16 1.24 -2.79
N PRO A 41 9.57 2.35 -2.15
CA PRO A 41 8.69 3.02 -1.20
C PRO A 41 7.51 3.66 -1.95
N VAL A 42 6.34 3.57 -1.33
CA VAL A 42 5.10 4.10 -1.89
C VAL A 42 4.26 4.71 -0.76
N THR A 43 3.35 5.60 -1.12
CA THR A 43 2.31 6.06 -0.21
C THR A 43 1.03 5.31 -0.53
N GLY A 44 0.47 4.63 0.46
CA GLY A 44 -0.72 3.80 0.26
C GLY A 44 -1.83 4.08 1.26
N GLY A 45 -3.02 3.66 0.90
CA GLY A 45 -4.21 3.73 1.72
C GLY A 45 -5.03 2.45 1.62
N VAL A 46 -6.23 2.48 2.19
CA VAL A 46 -7.19 1.37 2.16
C VAL A 46 -8.49 1.89 1.56
N ASP A 47 -9.03 1.19 0.56
CA ASP A 47 -10.32 1.56 -0.03
C ASP A 47 -11.50 0.98 0.76
N GLY A 48 -12.73 1.29 0.31
CA GLY A 48 -13.96 0.83 0.97
C GLY A 48 -14.17 -0.68 0.95
N ASP A 49 -13.46 -1.40 0.07
CA ASP A 49 -13.55 -2.86 -0.05
C ASP A 49 -12.40 -3.59 0.65
N GLY A 50 -11.58 -2.87 1.41
CA GLY A 50 -10.47 -3.47 2.16
C GLY A 50 -9.25 -3.79 1.32
N ARG A 51 -9.09 -3.16 0.15
CA ARG A 51 -7.90 -3.31 -0.69
C ARG A 51 -6.91 -2.20 -0.38
N LEU A 52 -5.61 -2.52 -0.47
CA LEU A 52 -4.57 -1.50 -0.40
C LEU A 52 -4.51 -0.79 -1.75
N VAL A 53 -4.43 0.53 -1.73
CA VAL A 53 -4.46 1.36 -2.95
C VAL A 53 -3.27 2.30 -2.98
N ILE A 54 -2.66 2.42 -4.17
CA ILE A 54 -1.43 3.17 -4.39
C ILE A 54 -1.55 3.87 -5.74
N ALA A 55 -1.33 5.19 -5.77
CA ALA A 55 -1.25 5.90 -7.04
C ALA A 55 0.14 5.72 -7.67
N SER A 56 0.18 5.55 -8.97
CA SER A 56 1.43 5.36 -9.72
C SER A 56 1.28 5.86 -11.15
N TYR A 57 2.24 5.49 -11.98
CA TYR A 57 2.22 5.77 -13.41
C TYR A 57 2.31 4.44 -14.18
N PRO A 58 1.62 4.31 -15.33
CA PRO A 58 1.66 3.07 -16.12
C PRO A 58 3.06 2.66 -16.54
N GLN A 59 3.97 3.62 -16.72
CA GLN A 59 5.34 3.38 -17.19
C GLN A 59 6.30 2.90 -16.11
N ARG A 60 5.91 2.96 -14.84
CA ARG A 60 6.77 2.50 -13.75
C ARG A 60 6.91 0.98 -13.75
N ALA A 61 8.10 0.50 -13.32
CA ALA A 61 8.41 -0.92 -13.29
C ALA A 61 7.37 -1.73 -12.51
N LYS A 62 6.94 -1.23 -11.34
CA LYS A 62 5.94 -1.92 -10.52
C LYS A 62 4.61 -2.11 -11.25
N SER A 63 4.18 -1.13 -12.04
CA SER A 63 2.94 -1.25 -12.82
C SER A 63 3.08 -2.32 -13.91
N ALA A 64 4.17 -2.31 -14.67
CA ALA A 64 4.45 -3.31 -15.69
C ALA A 64 4.58 -4.72 -15.09
N ASN A 65 5.25 -4.83 -13.95
CA ASN A 65 5.42 -6.10 -13.25
C ASN A 65 4.07 -6.69 -12.80
N ILE A 66 3.19 -5.86 -12.24
CA ILE A 66 1.86 -6.31 -11.79
C ILE A 66 0.99 -6.78 -12.96
N ARG A 67 1.05 -6.10 -14.11
CA ARG A 67 0.29 -6.53 -15.30
C ARG A 67 0.68 -7.92 -15.76
N ARG A 68 1.95 -8.28 -15.60
CA ARG A 68 2.48 -9.58 -16.01
C ARG A 68 2.29 -10.64 -14.93
N ASP A 69 2.44 -10.27 -13.65
CA ASP A 69 2.36 -11.17 -12.50
C ASP A 69 1.66 -10.43 -11.36
N PRO A 70 0.44 -10.85 -10.98
CA PRO A 70 -0.35 -10.13 -9.98
C PRO A 70 0.16 -10.30 -8.55
N ARG A 71 1.13 -11.19 -8.30
CA ARG A 71 1.64 -11.40 -6.94
C ARG A 71 2.40 -10.18 -6.46
N ALA A 72 2.02 -9.67 -5.31
CA ALA A 72 2.66 -8.51 -4.70
C ALA A 72 2.73 -8.67 -3.20
N SER A 73 3.74 -8.02 -2.61
CA SER A 73 3.90 -7.93 -1.16
C SER A 73 4.05 -6.48 -0.77
N VAL A 74 3.43 -6.12 0.36
CA VAL A 74 3.51 -4.77 0.89
C VAL A 74 3.95 -4.84 2.35
N VAL A 75 4.99 -4.10 2.69
CA VAL A 75 5.33 -3.84 4.09
C VAL A 75 4.71 -2.50 4.46
N VAL A 76 3.82 -2.50 5.44
CA VAL A 76 3.18 -1.30 5.96
C VAL A 76 3.93 -0.87 7.22
N LEU A 77 4.51 0.30 7.17
CA LEU A 77 5.37 0.85 8.22
C LEU A 77 4.59 1.82 9.10
N SER A 78 5.07 2.05 10.32
CA SER A 78 4.65 3.17 11.14
C SER A 78 5.43 4.43 10.77
N ASP A 79 4.94 5.62 11.17
CA ASP A 79 5.67 6.87 10.95
C ASP A 79 7.00 6.87 11.70
N ASP A 80 7.05 6.28 12.89
CA ASP A 80 8.30 5.93 13.55
C ASP A 80 8.83 4.64 12.92
N PHE A 81 10.04 4.68 12.36
CA PHE A 81 10.66 3.52 11.72
C PHE A 81 10.81 2.32 12.67
N ASP A 82 11.02 2.57 13.95
CA ASP A 82 11.14 1.53 14.98
C ASP A 82 9.76 1.02 15.47
N GLY A 83 8.68 1.59 14.98
CA GLY A 83 7.32 1.23 15.36
C GLY A 83 6.84 -0.09 14.75
N PRO A 84 5.62 -0.51 15.10
CA PRO A 84 5.08 -1.74 14.57
C PRO A 84 4.85 -1.69 13.06
N TYR A 85 4.96 -2.85 12.41
CA TYR A 85 4.77 -3.02 10.98
C TYR A 85 4.01 -4.32 10.71
N VAL A 86 3.50 -4.46 9.49
CA VAL A 86 2.91 -5.71 9.01
C VAL A 86 3.28 -5.91 7.55
N GLN A 87 3.49 -7.16 7.14
CA GLN A 87 3.64 -7.54 5.74
C GLN A 87 2.35 -8.19 5.25
N VAL A 88 1.87 -7.72 4.11
CA VAL A 88 0.67 -8.22 3.44
C VAL A 88 1.06 -8.74 2.07
N ASP A 89 0.72 -9.99 1.78
CA ASP A 89 0.83 -10.57 0.44
C ASP A 89 -0.56 -10.59 -0.19
N GLY A 90 -0.62 -10.26 -1.48
CA GLY A 90 -1.91 -10.21 -2.15
C GLY A 90 -1.82 -10.25 -3.66
N ASP A 91 -2.98 -10.16 -4.28
CA ASP A 91 -3.14 -10.07 -5.72
C ASP A 91 -3.36 -8.61 -6.11
N ALA A 92 -2.49 -8.11 -6.96
CA ALA A 92 -2.49 -6.73 -7.41
C ALA A 92 -3.03 -6.59 -8.83
N GLU A 93 -3.68 -5.47 -9.09
CA GLU A 93 -4.11 -5.07 -10.43
C GLU A 93 -3.79 -3.60 -10.66
N VAL A 94 -3.67 -3.22 -11.92
CA VAL A 94 -3.48 -1.83 -12.33
C VAL A 94 -4.75 -1.36 -13.05
N LEU A 95 -5.30 -0.26 -12.56
CA LEU A 95 -6.40 0.44 -13.22
C LEU A 95 -5.83 1.64 -13.96
N ASP A 96 -6.15 1.74 -15.25
CA ASP A 96 -5.82 2.90 -16.07
C ASP A 96 -6.98 3.88 -16.14
N LEU A 97 -6.71 5.10 -16.57
CA LEU A 97 -7.75 6.07 -16.91
C LEU A 97 -8.53 5.57 -18.14
N PRO A 98 -9.84 5.82 -18.23
CA PRO A 98 -10.63 6.63 -17.28
C PRO A 98 -11.12 5.91 -16.03
N GLU A 99 -11.08 4.58 -15.98
CA GLU A 99 -11.61 3.78 -14.85
C GLU A 99 -10.92 4.11 -13.53
N ALA A 100 -9.64 4.50 -13.57
CA ALA A 100 -8.87 4.83 -12.36
C ALA A 100 -9.30 6.16 -11.71
N LEU A 101 -10.06 7.04 -12.40
CA LEU A 101 -10.24 8.41 -11.95
C LEU A 101 -10.94 8.50 -10.59
N GLU A 102 -12.12 7.89 -10.43
CA GLU A 102 -12.82 7.93 -9.15
C GLU A 102 -12.11 7.09 -8.06
N PRO A 103 -11.54 5.92 -8.37
CA PRO A 103 -10.66 5.25 -7.41
C PRO A 103 -9.44 6.08 -6.95
N LEU A 104 -8.88 6.93 -7.81
CA LEU A 104 -7.81 7.88 -7.41
C LEU A 104 -8.35 8.95 -6.45
N VAL A 105 -9.58 9.41 -6.62
CA VAL A 105 -10.23 10.32 -5.66
C VAL A 105 -10.35 9.64 -4.29
N ASP A 106 -10.82 8.40 -4.25
CA ASP A 106 -10.94 7.63 -3.00
C ASP A 106 -9.58 7.38 -2.37
N TYR A 107 -8.57 7.10 -3.19
CA TYR A 107 -7.19 6.97 -2.73
C TYR A 107 -6.69 8.23 -2.04
N PHE A 108 -6.83 9.39 -2.68
CA PHE A 108 -6.41 10.66 -2.10
C PHE A 108 -7.12 10.91 -0.77
N ARG A 109 -8.44 10.68 -0.75
CA ARG A 109 -9.24 10.87 0.47
C ARG A 109 -8.76 9.96 1.60
N SER A 110 -8.42 8.72 1.30
CA SER A 110 -7.93 7.78 2.31
C SER A 110 -6.55 8.13 2.87
N VAL A 111 -5.71 8.80 2.08
CA VAL A 111 -4.33 9.16 2.45
C VAL A 111 -4.24 10.56 3.06
N ALA A 112 -4.94 11.53 2.49
CA ALA A 112 -4.77 12.95 2.80
C ALA A 112 -6.07 13.67 3.21
N GLY A 113 -7.21 12.98 3.22
CA GLY A 113 -8.51 13.58 3.54
C GLY A 113 -9.11 14.34 2.38
N GLU A 114 -10.01 15.30 2.67
CA GLU A 114 -10.71 16.04 1.64
C GLU A 114 -9.80 16.99 0.88
N HIS A 115 -9.91 16.98 -0.43
CA HIS A 115 -9.23 17.94 -1.30
C HIS A 115 -10.05 19.22 -1.38
N SER A 116 -9.40 20.39 -1.46
CA SER A 116 -10.08 21.68 -1.56
C SER A 116 -10.81 21.89 -2.89
N ASP A 117 -10.41 21.17 -3.94
CA ASP A 117 -11.01 21.27 -5.28
C ASP A 117 -10.87 19.93 -6.02
N TRP A 118 -11.92 19.10 -5.92
CA TRP A 118 -11.92 17.78 -6.55
C TRP A 118 -11.89 17.85 -8.08
N ASP A 119 -12.47 18.86 -8.69
CA ASP A 119 -12.42 19.00 -10.15
C ASP A 119 -11.00 19.29 -10.63
N ASP A 120 -10.27 20.11 -9.89
CA ASP A 120 -8.84 20.36 -10.16
C ASP A 120 -8.00 19.11 -9.98
N TYR A 121 -8.25 18.34 -8.90
CA TYR A 121 -7.57 17.07 -8.66
C TYR A 121 -7.80 16.09 -9.82
N ARG A 122 -9.05 15.96 -10.29
CA ARG A 122 -9.37 15.06 -11.41
C ARG A 122 -8.65 15.49 -12.69
N ARG A 123 -8.62 16.78 -13.00
CA ARG A 123 -7.85 17.30 -14.14
C ARG A 123 -6.38 16.95 -14.02
N ALA A 124 -5.80 17.15 -12.84
CA ALA A 124 -4.39 16.85 -12.60
C ALA A 124 -4.08 15.36 -12.81
N MET A 125 -4.96 14.46 -12.36
CA MET A 125 -4.76 13.02 -12.56
C MET A 125 -4.74 12.64 -14.04
N VAL A 126 -5.65 13.22 -14.83
CA VAL A 126 -5.70 13.01 -16.27
C VAL A 126 -4.47 13.59 -16.96
N GLU A 127 -4.08 14.82 -16.64
CA GLU A 127 -2.91 15.48 -17.23
C GLU A 127 -1.61 14.73 -16.92
N GLN A 128 -1.48 14.22 -15.70
CA GLN A 128 -0.31 13.45 -15.28
C GLN A 128 -0.32 12.01 -15.80
N GLY A 129 -1.44 11.52 -16.31
CA GLY A 129 -1.55 10.15 -16.80
C GLY A 129 -1.41 9.11 -15.69
N LYS A 130 -1.97 9.38 -14.52
CA LYS A 130 -1.90 8.49 -13.35
C LYS A 130 -2.64 7.18 -13.57
N CYS A 131 -2.18 6.14 -12.90
CA CYS A 131 -2.91 4.89 -12.71
C CYS A 131 -3.07 4.59 -11.22
N LEU A 132 -3.92 3.63 -10.92
CA LEU A 132 -4.10 3.15 -9.55
C LEU A 132 -3.73 1.67 -9.48
N ILE A 133 -2.91 1.32 -8.50
CA ILE A 133 -2.63 -0.06 -8.14
C ILE A 133 -3.54 -0.42 -6.98
N ARG A 134 -4.27 -1.55 -7.09
CA ARG A 134 -5.08 -2.11 -6.01
C ARG A 134 -4.57 -3.49 -5.67
N ILE A 135 -4.44 -3.77 -4.37
CA ILE A 135 -3.95 -5.04 -3.87
C ILE A 135 -5.00 -5.63 -2.94
N THR A 136 -5.51 -6.81 -3.28
CA THR A 136 -6.42 -7.57 -2.44
C THR A 136 -5.61 -8.43 -1.49
N PRO A 137 -5.67 -8.19 -0.16
CA PRO A 137 -4.93 -9.01 0.79
C PRO A 137 -5.37 -10.47 0.73
N ARG A 138 -4.40 -11.38 0.69
CA ARG A 138 -4.64 -12.84 0.69
C ARG A 138 -4.03 -13.49 1.93
N ARG A 139 -2.86 -13.02 2.32
CA ARG A 139 -2.13 -13.55 3.48
C ARG A 139 -1.35 -12.39 4.11
N TRP A 140 -1.24 -12.42 5.43
CA TRP A 140 -0.46 -11.42 6.16
C TRP A 140 0.21 -12.03 7.36
N GLY A 141 1.33 -11.44 7.76
CA GLY A 141 2.04 -11.81 8.97
C GLY A 141 1.41 -11.16 10.20
N PRO A 142 2.02 -11.38 11.37
CA PRO A 142 1.63 -10.68 12.57
C PRO A 142 2.00 -9.20 12.48
N VAL A 143 1.34 -8.37 13.29
CA VAL A 143 1.82 -7.02 13.60
C VAL A 143 3.00 -7.18 14.56
N ALA A 144 4.15 -6.67 14.17
CA ALA A 144 5.41 -6.93 14.85
C ALA A 144 6.22 -5.66 15.06
N THR A 145 7.11 -5.70 16.03
CA THR A 145 8.16 -4.69 16.22
C THR A 145 9.52 -5.31 16.04
N GLY A 146 10.48 -4.50 15.55
CA GLY A 146 11.84 -4.98 15.26
C GLY A 146 12.72 -5.25 16.47
N GLY A 147 12.24 -5.01 17.69
CA GLY A 147 12.98 -5.29 18.90
C GLY A 147 13.97 -4.20 19.31
N PHE A 148 13.84 -3.00 18.76
CA PHE A 148 14.66 -1.87 19.21
C PHE A 148 14.15 -1.34 20.55
N PRO A 149 15.07 -0.93 21.46
CA PRO A 149 14.63 -0.33 22.70
C PRO A 149 13.91 1.02 22.46
N PRO A 150 12.96 1.40 23.33
CA PRO A 150 12.32 2.70 23.23
C PRO A 150 13.36 3.83 23.32
N ARG A 151 13.18 4.86 22.52
CA ARG A 151 13.99 6.07 22.56
C ARG A 151 13.49 7.02 23.62
#